data_8892a5144afb806653fcafffa3cef955
#
_entry.id   8892a5144afb806653fcafffa3cef955
#
_cell.length_a   1.000
_cell.length_b   1.000
_cell.length_c   1.000
_cell.angle_alpha   90.00
_cell.angle_beta   90.00
_cell.angle_gamma   90.00
#
_symmetry.space_group_name_H-M   'P 1'
#
loop_
_entity.id
_entity.type
_entity.pdbx_description
1 polymer ?
#
loop_
_entity_poly.entity_id
_entity_poly.type
_entity_poly.pdbx_seq_one_letter_code
_entity_poly.pdbx_strand_id
1 'polypeptide(L)'
;MKLEEIFRKHGTDKVDMHHYAQHYEHHFHRLWAHATPFEMLEIGVGLGQSLAAWHEYFPHAKLVALDIDPKPEVPFTVYQGHQADPRIIAEITKYHGPFEVIIDDGSHRSEDAIPTLLMLWQFLSPNGIYVIEDTQTSHWPSFAGAAHSLTTLDYLKSLIDGLNWEEFDRPWYSPTRFDRELLGISFYHNIAFLQKGNNQEGSNLMDRNRCPWSVPK
;
A
#
# COMPACT_ATOMS: atom_id res chain seq x y z
N MET A 1 -23.10 -5.20 6.46
CA MET A 1 -23.13 -5.31 4.98
C MET A 1 -21.75 -5.73 4.54
N LYS A 2 -21.63 -6.65 3.58
CA LYS A 2 -20.32 -7.05 3.03
C LYS A 2 -19.77 -5.95 2.16
N LEU A 3 -18.45 -5.82 2.10
CA LEU A 3 -17.80 -4.80 1.26
C LEU A 3 -18.17 -4.95 -0.22
N GLU A 4 -18.31 -6.18 -0.69
CA GLU A 4 -18.77 -6.48 -2.05
C GLU A 4 -20.14 -5.86 -2.38
N GLU A 5 -21.11 -5.90 -1.43
CA GLU A 5 -22.44 -5.30 -1.60
C GLU A 5 -22.35 -3.77 -1.66
N ILE A 6 -21.49 -3.18 -0.83
CA ILE A 6 -21.24 -1.74 -0.81
C ILE A 6 -20.61 -1.29 -2.13
N PHE A 7 -19.58 -1.97 -2.59
CA PHE A 7 -18.92 -1.66 -3.85
C PHE A 7 -19.89 -1.73 -5.05
N ARG A 8 -20.75 -2.78 -5.12
CA ARG A 8 -21.80 -2.85 -6.15
C ARG A 8 -22.80 -1.71 -6.06
N LYS A 9 -23.23 -1.36 -4.85
CA LYS A 9 -24.16 -0.25 -4.62
C LYS A 9 -23.60 1.08 -5.14
N HIS A 10 -22.31 1.32 -4.96
CA HIS A 10 -21.64 2.55 -5.41
C HIS A 10 -21.14 2.45 -6.87
N GLY A 11 -21.20 1.28 -7.49
CA GLY A 11 -20.81 1.08 -8.88
C GLY A 11 -19.31 1.15 -9.12
N THR A 12 -18.48 0.72 -8.13
CA THR A 12 -17.03 0.65 -8.32
C THR A 12 -16.67 -0.56 -9.19
N ASP A 13 -15.57 -0.48 -9.92
CA ASP A 13 -15.02 -1.58 -10.71
C ASP A 13 -14.35 -2.68 -9.86
N LYS A 14 -14.16 -2.43 -8.57
CA LYS A 14 -13.46 -3.32 -7.61
C LYS A 14 -14.18 -4.65 -7.33
N VAL A 15 -15.40 -4.85 -7.86
CA VAL A 15 -16.16 -6.12 -7.74
C VAL A 15 -16.19 -6.87 -9.05
N ASP A 16 -16.92 -6.35 -10.02
CA ASP A 16 -17.29 -7.13 -11.22
C ASP A 16 -16.17 -7.15 -12.28
N MET A 17 -15.25 -6.18 -12.26
CA MET A 17 -14.08 -6.15 -13.14
C MET A 17 -12.85 -6.77 -12.49
N HIS A 18 -12.50 -6.31 -11.29
CA HIS A 18 -11.20 -6.62 -10.66
C HIS A 18 -11.27 -7.69 -9.56
N HIS A 19 -12.46 -7.96 -9.01
CA HIS A 19 -12.69 -8.93 -7.92
C HIS A 19 -11.86 -8.67 -6.64
N TYR A 20 -11.57 -7.40 -6.34
CA TYR A 20 -10.74 -6.99 -5.20
C TYR A 20 -11.46 -7.04 -3.85
N ALA A 21 -12.81 -6.99 -3.82
CA ALA A 21 -13.59 -6.85 -2.61
C ALA A 21 -13.23 -7.87 -1.51
N GLN A 22 -13.07 -9.14 -1.87
CA GLN A 22 -12.72 -10.21 -0.93
C GLN A 22 -11.32 -10.02 -0.30
N HIS A 23 -10.38 -9.46 -1.06
CA HIS A 23 -9.02 -9.22 -0.59
C HIS A 23 -9.00 -8.03 0.36
N TYR A 24 -9.73 -6.99 0.04
CA TYR A 24 -9.95 -5.85 0.93
C TYR A 24 -10.62 -6.27 2.24
N GLU A 25 -11.72 -7.05 2.20
CA GLU A 25 -12.36 -7.56 3.41
C GLU A 25 -11.38 -8.36 4.28
N HIS A 26 -10.56 -9.23 3.67
CA HIS A 26 -9.58 -10.03 4.38
C HIS A 26 -8.56 -9.16 5.14
N HIS A 27 -7.99 -8.14 4.49
CA HIS A 27 -6.98 -7.29 5.09
C HIS A 27 -7.54 -6.22 6.02
N PHE A 28 -8.76 -5.75 5.74
CA PHE A 28 -9.35 -4.61 6.46
C PHE A 28 -10.29 -5.03 7.59
N HIS A 29 -10.60 -6.33 7.78
CA HIS A 29 -11.55 -6.78 8.79
C HIS A 29 -11.20 -6.31 10.21
N ARG A 30 -9.90 -6.21 10.54
CA ARG A 30 -9.43 -5.69 11.83
C ARG A 30 -9.72 -4.21 12.01
N LEU A 31 -9.68 -3.42 10.93
CA LEU A 31 -9.97 -1.99 10.96
C LEU A 31 -11.46 -1.73 11.17
N TRP A 32 -12.29 -2.60 10.62
CA TRP A 32 -13.74 -2.53 10.81
C TRP A 32 -14.18 -2.74 12.26
N ALA A 33 -13.42 -3.54 13.02
CA ALA A 33 -13.67 -3.78 14.43
C ALA A 33 -13.27 -2.59 15.33
N HIS A 34 -12.51 -1.63 14.83
CA HIS A 34 -12.11 -0.44 15.59
C HIS A 34 -13.16 0.66 15.49
N ALA A 35 -13.76 1.01 16.64
CA ALA A 35 -14.67 2.15 16.75
C ALA A 35 -13.95 3.51 16.80
N THR A 36 -12.61 3.52 16.75
CA THR A 36 -11.80 4.74 16.80
C THR A 36 -11.65 5.33 15.42
N PRO A 37 -11.80 6.66 15.28
CA PRO A 37 -11.50 7.34 14.02
C PRO A 37 -10.07 7.09 13.55
N PHE A 38 -9.89 6.91 12.26
CA PHE A 38 -8.58 6.76 11.62
C PHE A 38 -8.54 7.55 10.30
N GLU A 39 -7.36 7.77 9.77
CA GLU A 39 -7.19 8.47 8.49
C GLU A 39 -6.83 7.50 7.36
N MET A 40 -7.47 7.71 6.21
CA MET A 40 -7.29 6.91 5.01
C MET A 40 -7.02 7.82 3.82
N LEU A 41 -6.00 7.50 3.04
CA LEU A 41 -5.65 8.19 1.81
C LEU A 41 -5.92 7.29 0.60
N GLU A 42 -6.66 7.79 -0.37
CA GLU A 42 -6.81 7.16 -1.69
C GLU A 42 -6.18 8.04 -2.77
N ILE A 43 -5.35 7.45 -3.60
CA ILE A 43 -4.74 8.07 -4.77
C ILE A 43 -5.44 7.54 -6.00
N GLY A 44 -5.94 8.45 -6.85
CA GLY A 44 -6.87 8.10 -7.93
C GLY A 44 -8.32 8.11 -7.42
N VAL A 45 -9.08 9.07 -7.87
CA VAL A 45 -10.48 9.28 -7.42
C VAL A 45 -11.48 8.92 -8.51
N GLY A 46 -11.13 9.17 -9.76
CA GLY A 46 -12.04 8.99 -10.88
C GLY A 46 -13.35 9.72 -10.65
N LEU A 47 -14.45 9.01 -10.55
CA LEU A 47 -15.78 9.57 -10.28
C LEU A 47 -16.16 9.58 -8.78
N GLY A 48 -15.26 9.19 -7.89
CA GLY A 48 -15.48 9.17 -6.43
C GLY A 48 -16.30 7.98 -5.91
N GLN A 49 -16.53 6.98 -6.74
CA GLN A 49 -17.35 5.82 -6.38
C GLN A 49 -16.71 4.99 -5.27
N SER A 50 -15.39 4.80 -5.33
CA SER A 50 -14.61 4.10 -4.31
C SER A 50 -14.62 4.87 -2.99
N LEU A 51 -14.39 6.20 -3.01
CA LEU A 51 -14.47 7.05 -1.81
C LEU A 51 -15.84 6.97 -1.13
N ALA A 52 -16.92 7.00 -1.91
CA ALA A 52 -18.28 6.85 -1.37
C ALA A 52 -18.50 5.47 -0.74
N ALA A 53 -17.93 4.42 -1.34
CA ALA A 53 -17.99 3.07 -0.81
C ALA A 53 -17.16 2.94 0.48
N TRP A 54 -15.96 3.50 0.53
CA TRP A 54 -15.13 3.52 1.74
C TRP A 54 -15.79 4.30 2.87
N HIS A 55 -16.43 5.41 2.58
CA HIS A 55 -17.17 6.19 3.58
C HIS A 55 -18.31 5.39 4.21
N GLU A 56 -19.02 4.59 3.42
CA GLU A 56 -20.08 3.72 3.93
C GLU A 56 -19.51 2.54 4.73
N TYR A 57 -18.39 1.96 4.25
CA TYR A 57 -17.78 0.80 4.90
C TYR A 57 -17.07 1.18 6.21
N PHE A 58 -16.43 2.34 6.24
CA PHE A 58 -15.71 2.89 7.38
C PHE A 58 -16.31 4.22 7.84
N PRO A 59 -17.46 4.24 8.50
CA PRO A 59 -18.15 5.50 8.84
C PRO A 59 -17.36 6.41 9.81
N HIS A 60 -16.31 5.89 10.43
CA HIS A 60 -15.43 6.64 11.34
C HIS A 60 -14.08 7.03 10.67
N ALA A 61 -13.84 6.62 9.44
CA ALA A 61 -12.64 7.01 8.72
C ALA A 61 -12.75 8.45 8.23
N LYS A 62 -11.64 9.18 8.37
CA LYS A 62 -11.44 10.46 7.69
C LYS A 62 -10.79 10.19 6.34
N LEU A 63 -11.56 10.35 5.28
CA LEU A 63 -11.11 10.10 3.93
C LEU A 63 -10.46 11.35 3.36
N VAL A 64 -9.26 11.17 2.83
CA VAL A 64 -8.50 12.17 2.06
C VAL A 64 -8.12 11.52 0.73
N ALA A 65 -8.12 12.28 -0.32
CA ALA A 65 -7.76 11.74 -1.63
C ALA A 65 -6.82 12.68 -2.40
N LEU A 66 -6.14 12.10 -3.37
CA LEU A 66 -5.28 12.79 -4.34
C LEU A 66 -5.67 12.36 -5.75
N ASP A 67 -5.93 13.32 -6.62
CA ASP A 67 -6.18 13.06 -8.04
C ASP A 67 -5.51 14.13 -8.91
N ILE A 68 -5.09 13.76 -10.10
CA ILE A 68 -4.51 14.72 -11.05
C ILE A 68 -5.58 15.65 -11.64
N ASP A 69 -6.80 15.16 -11.79
CA ASP A 69 -7.96 15.86 -12.37
C ASP A 69 -9.25 15.56 -11.58
N PRO A 70 -9.35 16.01 -10.31
CA PRO A 70 -10.50 15.70 -9.46
C PRO A 70 -11.78 16.28 -10.03
N LYS A 71 -12.88 15.50 -9.97
CA LYS A 71 -14.20 15.99 -10.38
C LYS A 71 -14.83 16.82 -9.26
N PRO A 72 -15.48 17.94 -9.60
CA PRO A 72 -15.99 18.89 -8.61
C PRO A 72 -17.15 18.36 -7.76
N GLU A 73 -17.81 17.30 -8.18
CA GLU A 73 -18.98 16.73 -7.50
C GLU A 73 -18.61 15.76 -6.36
N VAL A 74 -17.32 15.46 -6.17
CA VAL A 74 -16.88 14.52 -5.11
C VAL A 74 -16.94 15.24 -3.75
N PRO A 75 -17.77 14.78 -2.80
CA PRO A 75 -18.00 15.48 -1.52
C PRO A 75 -16.95 15.13 -0.45
N PHE A 76 -15.70 14.92 -0.87
CA PHE A 76 -14.57 14.56 0.01
C PHE A 76 -13.44 15.58 -0.16
N THR A 77 -12.51 15.58 0.79
CA THR A 77 -11.27 16.38 0.65
C THR A 77 -10.37 15.71 -0.40
N VAL A 78 -10.28 16.34 -1.57
CA VAL A 78 -9.43 15.88 -2.67
C VAL A 78 -8.39 16.93 -2.97
N TYR A 79 -7.12 16.54 -2.88
CA TYR A 79 -5.99 17.34 -3.33
C TYR A 79 -5.80 17.15 -4.83
N GLN A 80 -5.53 18.25 -5.54
CA GLN A 80 -5.22 18.15 -6.96
C GLN A 80 -3.73 18.16 -7.18
N GLY A 81 -3.21 17.13 -7.84
CA GLY A 81 -1.79 17.07 -8.19
C GLY A 81 -1.35 15.69 -8.66
N HIS A 82 -0.08 15.64 -9.07
CA HIS A 82 0.55 14.41 -9.51
C HIS A 82 1.01 13.59 -8.31
N GLN A 83 0.71 12.29 -8.26
CA GLN A 83 1.02 11.41 -7.12
C GLN A 83 2.51 11.34 -6.77
N ALA A 84 3.40 11.45 -7.77
CA ALA A 84 4.84 11.44 -7.55
C ALA A 84 5.44 12.85 -7.33
N ASP A 85 4.62 13.90 -7.16
CA ASP A 85 5.12 15.24 -6.80
C ASP A 85 5.32 15.35 -5.29
N PRO A 86 6.58 15.48 -4.80
CA PRO A 86 6.87 15.57 -3.37
C PRO A 86 6.24 16.79 -2.69
N ARG A 87 5.89 17.84 -3.45
CA ARG A 87 5.27 19.05 -2.89
C ARG A 87 3.82 18.78 -2.50
N ILE A 88 3.07 18.06 -3.33
CA ILE A 88 1.69 17.70 -3.02
C ILE A 88 1.63 16.68 -1.89
N ILE A 89 2.54 15.70 -1.87
CA ILE A 89 2.66 14.76 -0.77
C ILE A 89 2.97 15.47 0.56
N ALA A 90 3.90 16.43 0.54
CA ALA A 90 4.21 17.23 1.72
C ALA A 90 3.03 18.12 2.17
N GLU A 91 2.24 18.63 1.24
CA GLU A 91 1.02 19.39 1.56
C GLU A 91 -0.02 18.50 2.24
N ILE A 92 -0.32 17.33 1.68
CA ILE A 92 -1.26 16.37 2.26
C ILE A 92 -0.80 15.97 3.67
N THR A 93 0.45 15.54 3.80
CA THR A 93 0.98 14.98 5.06
C THR A 93 1.26 16.03 6.13
N LYS A 94 1.18 17.31 5.79
CA LYS A 94 1.21 18.42 6.76
C LYS A 94 -0.08 18.50 7.57
N TYR A 95 -1.21 18.14 6.97
CA TYR A 95 -2.53 18.31 7.58
C TYR A 95 -3.21 17.00 7.92
N HIS A 96 -2.75 15.88 7.34
CA HIS A 96 -3.34 14.57 7.44
C HIS A 96 -2.29 13.49 7.78
N GLY A 97 -2.76 12.41 8.38
CA GLY A 97 -1.95 11.29 8.80
C GLY A 97 -1.55 11.36 10.29
N PRO A 98 -0.88 10.34 10.81
CA PRO A 98 -0.51 9.12 10.08
C PRO A 98 -1.75 8.35 9.57
N PHE A 99 -1.61 7.72 8.41
CA PHE A 99 -2.69 6.97 7.76
C PHE A 99 -2.67 5.50 8.19
N GLU A 100 -3.82 4.96 8.56
CA GLU A 100 -4.01 3.51 8.76
C GLU A 100 -4.10 2.75 7.44
N VAL A 101 -4.61 3.42 6.41
CA VAL A 101 -4.73 2.86 5.06
C VAL A 101 -4.27 3.89 4.03
N ILE A 102 -3.47 3.44 3.09
CA ILE A 102 -3.16 4.16 1.86
C ILE A 102 -3.47 3.24 0.69
N ILE A 103 -4.28 3.69 -0.26
CA ILE A 103 -4.59 2.98 -1.50
C ILE A 103 -4.02 3.77 -2.66
N ASP A 104 -3.14 3.15 -3.43
CA ASP A 104 -2.62 3.67 -4.69
C ASP A 104 -3.35 3.00 -5.86
N ASP A 105 -4.34 3.71 -6.36
CA ASP A 105 -5.17 3.39 -7.53
C ASP A 105 -5.06 4.54 -8.56
N GLY A 106 -3.87 5.13 -8.66
CA GLY A 106 -3.60 6.34 -9.40
C GLY A 106 -3.25 6.11 -10.87
N SER A 107 -2.02 6.47 -11.25
CA SER A 107 -1.58 6.39 -12.66
C SER A 107 -1.27 4.96 -13.12
N HIS A 108 -1.08 4.03 -12.22
CA HIS A 108 -0.61 2.66 -12.44
C HIS A 108 0.74 2.55 -13.16
N ARG A 109 1.47 3.66 -13.28
CA ARG A 109 2.80 3.71 -13.91
C ARG A 109 3.86 3.44 -12.86
N SER A 110 4.81 2.56 -13.19
CA SER A 110 5.89 2.20 -12.24
C SER A 110 6.75 3.41 -11.83
N GLU A 111 6.92 4.36 -12.74
CA GLU A 111 7.66 5.60 -12.49
C GLU A 111 6.96 6.55 -11.50
N ASP A 112 5.68 6.34 -11.24
CA ASP A 112 4.89 7.10 -10.28
C ASP A 112 4.63 6.30 -9.00
N ALA A 113 4.16 5.04 -9.12
CA ALA A 113 3.79 4.21 -7.98
C ALA A 113 4.96 3.93 -7.02
N ILE A 114 6.17 3.68 -7.56
CA ILE A 114 7.35 3.42 -6.72
C ILE A 114 7.75 4.66 -5.91
N PRO A 115 7.95 5.86 -6.48
CA PRO A 115 8.23 7.05 -5.70
C PRO A 115 7.11 7.40 -4.71
N THR A 116 5.85 7.21 -5.09
CA THR A 116 4.71 7.46 -4.21
C THR A 116 4.76 6.58 -2.97
N LEU A 117 4.97 5.27 -3.14
CA LEU A 117 5.16 4.32 -2.04
C LEU A 117 6.33 4.76 -1.14
N LEU A 118 7.47 5.12 -1.72
CA LEU A 118 8.67 5.55 -0.97
C LEU A 118 8.41 6.81 -0.13
N MET A 119 7.69 7.78 -0.68
CA MET A 119 7.37 9.02 0.02
C MET A 119 6.33 8.81 1.11
N LEU A 120 5.29 8.03 0.85
CA LEU A 120 4.15 7.87 1.75
C LEU A 120 4.37 6.82 2.85
N TRP A 121 5.30 5.87 2.66
CA TRP A 121 5.56 4.81 3.65
C TRP A 121 5.82 5.34 5.06
N GLN A 122 6.52 6.44 5.20
CA GLN A 122 6.82 7.04 6.50
C GLN A 122 5.57 7.60 7.20
N PHE A 123 4.53 7.94 6.47
CA PHE A 123 3.27 8.49 6.98
C PHE A 123 2.19 7.42 7.17
N LEU A 124 2.50 6.17 6.83
CA LEU A 124 1.66 5.03 7.18
C LEU A 124 1.84 4.72 8.66
N SER A 125 0.74 4.53 9.39
CA SER A 125 0.72 4.18 10.81
C SER A 125 1.46 2.87 11.10
N PRO A 126 1.99 2.68 12.31
CA PRO A 126 2.37 1.34 12.77
C PRO A 126 1.16 0.39 12.64
N ASN A 127 1.36 -0.76 12.02
CA ASN A 127 0.32 -1.72 11.62
C ASN A 127 -0.63 -1.24 10.51
N GLY A 128 -0.35 -0.13 9.86
CA GLY A 128 -1.07 0.35 8.69
C GLY A 128 -0.89 -0.56 7.46
N ILE A 129 -1.74 -0.35 6.47
CA ILE A 129 -1.74 -1.13 5.23
C ILE A 129 -1.60 -0.18 4.04
N TYR A 130 -0.61 -0.43 3.19
CA TYR A 130 -0.47 0.21 1.88
C TYR A 130 -0.93 -0.76 0.81
N VAL A 131 -1.83 -0.32 -0.06
CA VAL A 131 -2.37 -1.12 -1.16
C VAL A 131 -1.93 -0.52 -2.48
N ILE A 132 -1.56 -1.37 -3.43
CA ILE A 132 -1.32 -0.96 -4.82
C ILE A 132 -2.24 -1.79 -5.71
N GLU A 133 -3.14 -1.11 -6.41
CA GLU A 133 -4.04 -1.72 -7.38
C GLU A 133 -3.39 -1.80 -8.77
N ASP A 134 -3.98 -2.58 -9.63
CA ASP A 134 -3.64 -2.72 -11.05
C ASP A 134 -2.18 -3.03 -11.35
N THR A 135 -1.57 -3.89 -10.51
CA THR A 135 -0.16 -4.29 -10.64
C THR A 135 0.16 -5.01 -11.97
N GLN A 136 -0.85 -5.50 -12.73
CA GLN A 136 -0.67 -6.09 -14.06
C GLN A 136 -0.10 -5.10 -15.08
N THR A 137 -0.28 -3.80 -14.85
CA THR A 137 0.29 -2.74 -15.70
C THR A 137 1.81 -2.79 -15.74
N SER A 138 2.46 -3.41 -14.76
CA SER A 138 3.89 -3.73 -14.78
C SER A 138 4.32 -4.58 -15.98
N HIS A 139 3.39 -5.30 -16.61
CA HIS A 139 3.63 -6.11 -17.82
C HIS A 139 3.29 -5.37 -19.11
N TRP A 140 2.75 -4.15 -19.01
CA TRP A 140 2.33 -3.39 -20.18
C TRP A 140 3.37 -2.31 -20.53
N PRO A 141 3.96 -2.34 -21.72
CA PRO A 141 5.05 -1.43 -22.10
C PRO A 141 4.72 0.06 -21.90
N SER A 142 3.44 0.44 -22.07
CA SER A 142 2.99 1.83 -21.91
C SER A 142 2.94 2.30 -20.44
N PHE A 143 2.95 1.37 -19.48
CA PHE A 143 2.87 1.65 -18.04
C PHE A 143 4.12 1.24 -17.28
N ALA A 144 4.86 0.25 -17.78
CA ALA A 144 6.06 -0.28 -17.10
C ALA A 144 7.24 0.70 -17.09
N GLY A 145 7.19 1.76 -17.93
CA GLY A 145 8.30 2.68 -18.11
C GLY A 145 9.23 2.27 -19.27
N ALA A 146 10.44 2.85 -19.34
CA ALA A 146 11.40 2.54 -20.37
C ALA A 146 11.86 1.07 -20.29
N ALA A 147 12.19 0.49 -21.43
CA ALA A 147 12.78 -0.85 -21.48
C ALA A 147 13.98 -0.92 -20.49
N HIS A 148 13.98 -1.91 -19.62
CA HIS A 148 14.93 -2.09 -18.51
C HIS A 148 14.68 -1.22 -17.25
N SER A 149 13.57 -0.48 -17.15
CA SER A 149 13.16 0.16 -15.91
C SER A 149 12.67 -0.89 -14.91
N LEU A 150 12.87 -0.60 -13.62
CA LEU A 150 12.31 -1.40 -12.55
C LEU A 150 10.78 -1.21 -12.54
N THR A 151 10.04 -2.30 -12.71
CA THR A 151 8.57 -2.25 -12.63
C THR A 151 8.10 -2.23 -11.17
N THR A 152 6.85 -1.80 -10.95
CA THR A 152 6.22 -1.86 -9.61
C THR A 152 6.30 -3.27 -9.03
N LEU A 153 5.93 -4.29 -9.81
CA LEU A 153 6.02 -5.68 -9.35
C LEU A 153 7.46 -6.12 -9.05
N ASP A 154 8.45 -5.71 -9.86
CA ASP A 154 9.84 -6.07 -9.59
C ASP A 154 10.35 -5.39 -8.32
N TYR A 155 9.96 -4.12 -8.10
CA TYR A 155 10.27 -3.42 -6.88
C TYR A 155 9.67 -4.12 -5.65
N LEU A 156 8.38 -4.45 -5.69
CA LEU A 156 7.71 -5.15 -4.59
C LEU A 156 8.33 -6.53 -4.32
N LYS A 157 8.67 -7.30 -5.36
CA LYS A 157 9.39 -8.57 -5.21
C LYS A 157 10.76 -8.39 -4.54
N SER A 158 11.45 -7.29 -4.84
CA SER A 158 12.76 -7.02 -4.23
C SER A 158 12.70 -6.75 -2.72
N LEU A 159 11.54 -6.34 -2.20
CA LEU A 159 11.35 -6.12 -0.76
C LEU A 159 11.19 -7.44 0.03
N ILE A 160 10.89 -8.56 -0.63
CA ILE A 160 10.63 -9.84 0.03
C ILE A 160 11.88 -10.36 0.75
N ASP A 161 13.05 -10.22 0.15
CA ASP A 161 14.31 -10.62 0.79
C ASP A 161 14.52 -9.90 2.12
N GLY A 162 14.16 -8.61 2.17
CA GLY A 162 14.27 -7.76 3.35
C GLY A 162 13.42 -8.19 4.54
N LEU A 163 12.39 -9.02 4.33
CA LEU A 163 11.61 -9.59 5.45
C LEU A 163 12.48 -10.43 6.40
N ASN A 164 13.57 -10.98 5.90
CA ASN A 164 14.51 -11.80 6.67
C ASN A 164 15.88 -11.12 6.86
N TRP A 165 15.92 -9.79 6.85
CA TRP A 165 17.18 -9.06 6.88
C TRP A 165 18.07 -9.37 8.08
N GLU A 166 17.50 -9.71 9.23
CA GLU A 166 18.22 -10.07 10.45
C GLU A 166 18.96 -11.42 10.34
N GLU A 167 18.56 -12.25 9.37
CA GLU A 167 19.21 -13.53 9.07
C GLU A 167 20.31 -13.42 8.01
N PHE A 168 20.58 -12.23 7.46
CA PHE A 168 21.60 -12.07 6.44
C PHE A 168 23.00 -12.28 7.01
N ASP A 169 23.74 -13.25 6.48
CA ASP A 169 25.17 -13.43 6.76
C ASP A 169 26.01 -12.43 5.94
N ARG A 170 25.74 -11.15 6.12
CA ARG A 170 26.32 -10.04 5.35
C ARG A 170 26.67 -8.89 6.32
N PRO A 171 27.87 -8.90 6.96
CA PRO A 171 28.24 -7.89 7.97
C PRO A 171 28.23 -6.44 7.46
N TRP A 172 28.30 -6.26 6.13
CA TRP A 172 28.25 -4.96 5.47
C TRP A 172 26.85 -4.49 5.09
N TYR A 173 25.83 -5.32 5.31
CA TYR A 173 24.44 -4.97 4.97
C TYR A 173 23.91 -3.91 5.94
N SER A 174 23.38 -2.82 5.37
CA SER A 174 22.69 -1.79 6.13
C SER A 174 21.21 -1.89 5.82
N PRO A 175 20.37 -2.33 6.78
CA PRO A 175 18.96 -2.50 6.53
C PRO A 175 18.28 -1.17 6.18
N THR A 176 17.43 -1.23 5.20
CA THR A 176 16.57 -0.13 4.76
C THR A 176 15.44 0.11 5.77
N ARG A 177 14.64 1.13 5.54
CA ARG A 177 13.42 1.34 6.31
C ARG A 177 12.42 0.20 6.08
N PHE A 178 12.26 -0.26 4.83
CA PHE A 178 11.35 -1.37 4.53
C PHE A 178 11.75 -2.65 5.26
N ASP A 179 13.04 -2.99 5.31
CA ASP A 179 13.51 -4.17 6.02
C ASP A 179 13.07 -4.17 7.49
N ARG A 180 13.10 -2.99 8.14
CA ARG A 180 12.76 -2.83 9.55
C ARG A 180 11.26 -2.70 9.83
N GLU A 181 10.49 -2.25 8.85
CA GLU A 181 9.09 -1.83 9.05
C GLU A 181 8.09 -2.65 8.24
N LEU A 182 8.51 -3.48 7.31
CA LEU A 182 7.62 -4.32 6.51
C LEU A 182 7.42 -5.67 7.18
N LEU A 183 6.18 -6.00 7.55
CA LEU A 183 5.83 -7.31 8.14
C LEU A 183 5.48 -8.36 7.10
N GLY A 184 5.06 -7.94 5.92
CA GLY A 184 4.69 -8.85 4.86
C GLY A 184 4.07 -8.16 3.65
N ILE A 185 4.07 -8.87 2.54
CA ILE A 185 3.41 -8.48 1.29
C ILE A 185 2.51 -9.62 0.86
N SER A 186 1.23 -9.32 0.64
CA SER A 186 0.29 -10.26 0.06
C SER A 186 0.02 -9.86 -1.39
N PHE A 187 0.28 -10.77 -2.31
CA PHE A 187 -0.01 -10.58 -3.73
C PHE A 187 -1.25 -11.38 -4.12
N TYR A 188 -2.17 -10.74 -4.78
CA TYR A 188 -3.32 -11.37 -5.42
C TYR A 188 -3.34 -11.01 -6.92
N HIS A 189 -4.36 -11.44 -7.65
CA HIS A 189 -4.50 -11.08 -9.03
C HIS A 189 -4.68 -9.56 -9.16
N ASN A 190 -3.67 -8.90 -9.70
CA ASN A 190 -3.60 -7.46 -9.99
C ASN A 190 -3.57 -6.51 -8.78
N ILE A 191 -3.42 -7.00 -7.55
CA ILE A 191 -3.38 -6.15 -6.35
C ILE A 191 -2.36 -6.67 -5.34
N ALA A 192 -1.68 -5.74 -4.65
CA ALA A 192 -0.73 -6.04 -3.59
C ALA A 192 -1.05 -5.27 -2.32
N PHE A 193 -0.90 -5.94 -1.16
CA PHE A 193 -1.07 -5.36 0.17
C PHE A 193 0.24 -5.45 0.92
N LEU A 194 0.77 -4.32 1.38
CA LEU A 194 1.97 -4.22 2.20
C LEU A 194 1.54 -3.88 3.63
N GLN A 195 1.91 -4.73 4.58
CA GLN A 195 1.63 -4.47 5.98
C GLN A 195 2.84 -3.87 6.68
N LYS A 196 2.66 -2.66 7.24
CA LYS A 196 3.68 -2.01 8.06
C LYS A 196 3.63 -2.51 9.50
N GLY A 197 4.79 -2.55 10.15
CA GLY A 197 4.90 -2.87 11.58
C GLY A 197 6.34 -2.84 12.04
N ASN A 198 6.69 -3.61 13.06
CA ASN A 198 8.04 -3.74 13.56
C ASN A 198 8.61 -5.10 13.14
N ASN A 199 9.54 -5.11 12.19
CA ASN A 199 10.27 -6.29 11.71
C ASN A 199 11.69 -6.30 12.28
N GLN A 200 11.82 -6.20 13.61
CA GLN A 200 13.07 -6.15 14.36
C GLN A 200 12.96 -7.00 15.61
N GLU A 201 12.42 -8.21 15.46
CA GLU A 201 12.25 -9.17 16.57
C GLU A 201 13.52 -9.93 16.94
N GLY A 202 14.57 -9.78 16.15
CA GLY A 202 15.83 -10.48 16.31
C GLY A 202 15.92 -11.78 15.51
N SER A 203 17.15 -12.20 15.26
CA SER A 203 17.42 -13.45 14.54
C SER A 203 16.91 -14.66 15.31
N ASN A 204 16.24 -15.57 14.60
CA ASN A 204 15.91 -16.89 15.11
C ASN A 204 17.16 -17.76 15.34
N LEU A 205 18.31 -17.37 14.82
CA LEU A 205 19.60 -18.02 14.99
C LEU A 205 20.41 -17.40 16.14
N MET A 206 19.76 -17.12 17.28
CA MET A 206 20.36 -16.44 18.45
C MET A 206 21.70 -17.03 18.91
N ASP A 207 22.01 -18.27 18.55
CA ASP A 207 23.31 -18.90 18.79
C ASP A 207 23.66 -19.79 17.60
N ARG A 208 24.49 -19.29 16.68
CA ARG A 208 24.98 -20.06 15.52
C ARG A 208 25.62 -21.40 15.92
N ASN A 209 26.09 -21.54 17.18
CA ASN A 209 26.61 -22.77 17.70
C ASN A 209 25.54 -23.79 18.13
N ARG A 210 24.30 -23.36 18.23
CA ARG A 210 23.13 -24.20 18.54
C ARG A 210 22.22 -24.45 17.35
N CYS A 211 22.47 -23.83 16.22
CA CYS A 211 21.69 -24.11 15.01
C CYS A 211 22.06 -25.52 14.47
N PRO A 212 21.13 -26.48 14.46
CA PRO A 212 21.40 -27.82 13.93
C PRO A 212 21.67 -27.85 12.43
N TRP A 213 21.41 -26.75 11.74
CA TRP A 213 21.58 -26.55 10.30
C TRP A 213 22.82 -25.74 9.94
N SER A 214 23.63 -25.32 10.92
CA SER A 214 24.90 -24.65 10.63
C SER A 214 25.81 -25.63 9.87
N VAL A 215 26.10 -25.29 8.59
CA VAL A 215 27.09 -26.04 7.81
C VAL A 215 28.44 -25.91 8.52
N PRO A 216 29.13 -27.00 8.87
CA PRO A 216 30.49 -26.90 9.42
C PRO A 216 31.36 -26.15 8.41
N LYS A 217 32.21 -25.24 8.89
CA LYS A 217 33.21 -24.56 8.06
C LYS A 217 34.23 -25.55 7.56
#